data_526df86eb277c2545b4b3935da60e794
#
_entry.id   526df86eb277c2545b4b3935da60e794
#
_cell.length_a   1.000
_cell.length_b   1.000
_cell.length_c   1.000
_cell.angle_alpha   90.00
_cell.angle_beta   90.00
_cell.angle_gamma   90.00
#
_symmetry.space_group_name_H-M   'P 1'
#
loop_
_entity.id
_entity.type
_entity.pdbx_description
1 polymer ?
#
loop_
_entity_poly.entity_id
_entity_poly.type
_entity_poly.pdbx_seq_one_letter_code
_entity_poly.pdbx_strand_id
1 'polypeptide(L)'
;MNQFLPSRFEERVERLALGIEPVDAISARPLTYQLQIQHDASLLGLPRPPIERHTSNRYALRYQPGLMTTFDLRFFDQPGRVYKPEHDRRRIVPRRLRVPILSLTDVETQEQAEAGAANTNVKDFRRRIRRPTFFPGAAYDFNGTTSLRGRVTRGGLPMRWARVVATLEGTSVIVGRAHGDDRGEFLLLINAAVTTGSATPKPLNIDVTVLGPAAAPTPSSPDLPKLDPLWDLPLEILAAPGVDDPVATGVQPPDQPPAQNYTATVTRTVEFTLGKCLSGIEDFVIT
;
A
#
# COMPACT_ATOMS: atom_id res chain seq x y z
N MET A 1 60.07 15.56 -10.32
CA MET A 1 59.52 14.26 -9.86
C MET A 1 58.31 14.55 -8.99
N ASN A 2 57.09 14.42 -9.58
CA ASN A 2 55.86 14.65 -8.81
C ASN A 2 55.62 13.41 -7.92
N GLN A 3 55.85 13.56 -6.64
CA GLN A 3 55.41 12.57 -5.69
C GLN A 3 53.88 12.72 -5.49
N PHE A 4 53.11 11.83 -6.13
CA PHE A 4 51.74 11.63 -5.71
C PHE A 4 51.74 11.03 -4.30
N LEU A 5 51.39 11.83 -3.31
CA LEU A 5 51.05 11.27 -2.01
C LEU A 5 49.92 10.32 -2.19
N PRO A 6 49.96 9.08 -1.68
CA PRO A 6 48.84 8.19 -1.71
C PRO A 6 47.72 8.87 -0.92
N SER A 7 46.71 9.39 -1.63
CA SER A 7 45.51 9.82 -0.99
C SER A 7 44.89 8.58 -0.36
N ARG A 8 44.66 8.59 0.96
CA ARG A 8 43.86 7.57 1.62
C ARG A 8 42.43 7.74 1.11
N PHE A 9 42.10 7.05 0.05
CA PHE A 9 40.71 6.91 -0.37
C PHE A 9 40.07 5.90 0.55
N GLU A 10 39.22 6.36 1.44
CA GLU A 10 38.25 5.49 2.09
C GLU A 10 37.14 5.25 1.09
N GLU A 11 37.10 4.07 0.48
CA GLU A 11 35.98 3.66 -0.34
C GLU A 11 34.79 3.39 0.59
N ARG A 12 33.84 4.32 0.60
CA ARG A 12 32.58 4.12 1.35
C ARG A 12 31.58 3.42 0.45
N VAL A 13 31.49 2.11 0.57
CA VAL A 13 30.48 1.33 -0.14
C VAL A 13 29.12 1.49 0.55
N GLU A 14 28.21 2.22 -0.09
CA GLU A 14 26.85 2.40 0.38
C GLU A 14 25.93 1.34 -0.23
N ARG A 15 25.59 0.31 0.55
CA ARG A 15 24.72 -0.78 0.11
C ARG A 15 23.25 -0.44 0.34
N LEU A 16 22.42 -0.80 -0.65
CA LEU A 16 20.96 -0.70 -0.53
C LEU A 16 20.44 -1.75 0.44
N ALA A 17 19.79 -1.34 1.51
CA ALA A 17 19.08 -2.22 2.43
C ALA A 17 17.63 -2.47 1.97
N LEU A 18 16.96 -1.42 1.50
CA LEU A 18 15.59 -1.47 1.02
C LEU A 18 15.40 -0.44 -0.09
N GLY A 19 14.94 -0.89 -1.24
CA GLY A 19 14.38 -0.06 -2.29
C GLY A 19 12.85 -0.13 -2.25
N ILE A 20 12.18 1.00 -2.42
CA ILE A 20 10.72 1.04 -2.49
C ILE A 20 10.33 1.69 -3.81
N GLU A 21 9.57 0.98 -4.62
CA GLU A 21 8.95 1.46 -5.84
C GLU A 21 7.43 1.39 -5.68
N PRO A 22 6.76 2.49 -5.26
CA PRO A 22 5.32 2.51 -5.12
C PRO A 22 4.61 2.32 -6.47
N VAL A 23 3.58 1.46 -6.50
CA VAL A 23 2.86 1.10 -7.72
C VAL A 23 1.40 1.52 -7.60
N ASP A 24 0.84 2.04 -8.67
CA ASP A 24 -0.58 2.34 -8.80
C ASP A 24 -1.36 1.04 -9.08
N ALA A 25 -2.40 0.78 -8.29
CA ALA A 25 -3.20 -0.45 -8.37
C ALA A 25 -3.95 -0.60 -9.70
N ILE A 26 -4.27 0.49 -10.36
CA ILE A 26 -5.10 0.50 -11.58
C ILE A 26 -4.23 0.34 -12.83
N SER A 27 -3.18 1.13 -12.93
CA SER A 27 -2.30 1.12 -14.10
C SER A 27 -1.21 0.04 -14.02
N ALA A 28 -0.98 -0.54 -12.84
CA ALA A 28 0.15 -1.43 -12.51
C ALA A 28 1.53 -0.79 -12.80
N ARG A 29 1.61 0.53 -12.82
CA ARG A 29 2.82 1.31 -13.11
C ARG A 29 3.33 2.00 -11.85
N PRO A 30 4.62 2.34 -11.80
CA PRO A 30 5.15 3.18 -10.73
C PRO A 30 4.39 4.49 -10.61
N LEU A 31 4.13 4.93 -9.39
CA LEU A 31 3.48 6.22 -9.13
C LEU A 31 4.33 7.37 -9.66
N THR A 32 3.69 8.29 -10.37
CA THR A 32 4.35 9.46 -10.97
C THR A 32 4.45 10.65 -10.03
N TYR A 33 3.85 10.56 -8.86
CA TYR A 33 3.86 11.61 -7.84
C TYR A 33 4.48 11.12 -6.54
N GLN A 34 4.91 12.08 -5.73
CA GLN A 34 5.60 11.83 -4.48
C GLN A 34 4.66 11.29 -3.42
N LEU A 35 5.11 10.24 -2.70
CA LEU A 35 4.56 9.83 -1.42
C LEU A 35 5.42 10.36 -0.26
N GLN A 36 4.79 10.56 0.87
CA GLN A 36 5.48 10.64 2.15
C GLN A 36 5.66 9.21 2.68
N ILE A 37 6.87 8.89 3.08
CA ILE A 37 7.19 7.65 3.77
C ILE A 37 7.70 8.01 5.15
N GLN A 38 7.01 7.53 6.17
CA GLN A 38 7.39 7.75 7.55
C GLN A 38 7.63 6.42 8.24
N HIS A 39 8.66 6.38 9.06
CA HIS A 39 8.73 5.35 10.09
C HIS A 39 7.52 5.52 11.00
N ASP A 40 6.88 4.42 11.34
CA ASP A 40 5.77 4.45 12.30
C ASP A 40 6.23 5.20 13.55
N ALA A 41 5.42 6.15 13.98
CA ALA A 41 5.71 7.03 15.10
C ALA A 41 5.79 6.31 16.44
N SER A 42 5.58 5.01 16.46
CA SER A 42 5.80 4.25 17.66
C SER A 42 7.26 4.48 18.10
N LEU A 43 7.46 5.57 18.88
CA LEU A 43 7.36 5.28 20.24
C LEU A 43 8.64 5.38 21.06
N LEU A 44 9.80 5.38 20.51
CA LEU A 44 10.96 5.30 21.40
C LEU A 44 11.98 6.44 21.26
N GLY A 45 11.71 7.46 20.45
CA GLY A 45 12.65 8.58 20.26
C GLY A 45 14.01 8.15 19.70
N LEU A 46 14.13 6.91 19.24
CA LEU A 46 15.38 6.42 18.67
C LEU A 46 15.62 7.09 17.32
N PRO A 47 16.86 7.50 17.02
CA PRO A 47 17.23 8.01 15.72
C PRO A 47 16.92 6.95 14.66
N ARG A 48 16.22 7.35 13.60
CA ARG A 48 15.81 6.45 12.52
C ARG A 48 16.62 6.71 11.29
N PRO A 49 16.99 5.66 10.55
CA PRO A 49 17.72 5.83 9.32
C PRO A 49 16.86 6.62 8.32
N PRO A 50 17.43 7.58 7.60
CA PRO A 50 16.72 8.34 6.61
C PRO A 50 16.31 7.46 5.44
N ILE A 51 15.07 7.62 4.98
CA ILE A 51 14.61 7.07 3.71
C ILE A 51 14.81 8.16 2.67
N GLU A 52 15.76 7.95 1.78
CA GLU A 52 16.11 8.89 0.72
C GLU A 52 15.16 8.75 -0.46
N ARG A 53 14.67 9.88 -0.96
CA ARG A 53 13.85 9.90 -2.16
C ARG A 53 14.69 10.19 -3.40
N HIS A 54 14.53 9.39 -4.43
CA HIS A 54 15.05 9.67 -5.76
C HIS A 54 14.04 10.49 -6.59
N THR A 55 14.53 11.22 -7.60
CA THR A 55 13.68 12.03 -8.51
C THR A 55 12.63 11.21 -9.27
N SER A 56 12.86 9.91 -9.46
CA SER A 56 11.89 8.97 -10.05
C SER A 56 10.79 8.49 -9.11
N ASN A 57 10.60 9.14 -7.96
CA ASN A 57 9.67 8.73 -6.90
C ASN A 57 9.91 7.31 -6.35
N ARG A 58 11.14 6.83 -6.47
CA ARG A 58 11.63 5.66 -5.75
C ARG A 58 12.29 6.10 -4.46
N TYR A 59 12.37 5.18 -3.51
CA TYR A 59 12.92 5.46 -2.18
C TYR A 59 13.95 4.41 -1.83
N ALA A 60 14.98 4.82 -1.12
CA ALA A 60 16.09 3.98 -0.72
C ALA A 60 16.38 4.13 0.78
N LEU A 61 16.58 3.02 1.44
CA LEU A 61 17.18 2.91 2.75
C LEU A 61 18.53 2.20 2.59
N ARG A 62 19.58 2.78 3.17
CA ARG A 62 20.94 2.22 3.08
C ARG A 62 21.31 1.50 4.38
N TYR A 63 22.20 0.50 4.24
CA TYR A 63 22.75 -0.15 5.41
C TYR A 63 23.57 0.83 6.22
N GLN A 64 23.39 0.76 7.53
CA GLN A 64 24.20 1.49 8.52
C GLN A 64 24.33 0.64 9.80
N PRO A 65 25.32 0.91 10.66
CA PRO A 65 25.46 0.20 11.91
C PRO A 65 24.20 0.25 12.76
N GLY A 66 23.77 -0.91 13.28
CA GLY A 66 22.58 -1.02 14.11
C GLY A 66 21.24 -0.98 13.36
N LEU A 67 21.25 -1.12 12.02
CA LEU A 67 20.03 -1.16 11.24
C LEU A 67 19.20 -2.40 11.65
N MET A 68 17.93 -2.16 11.98
CA MET A 68 16.98 -3.24 12.28
C MET A 68 16.63 -4.02 11.01
N THR A 69 16.23 -5.28 11.16
CA THR A 69 15.81 -6.15 10.06
C THR A 69 14.33 -6.01 9.70
N THR A 70 13.61 -5.13 10.38
CA THR A 70 12.18 -4.91 10.16
C THR A 70 11.83 -3.45 10.39
N PHE A 71 11.04 -2.87 9.49
CA PHE A 71 10.57 -1.48 9.57
C PHE A 71 9.08 -1.39 9.41
N ASP A 72 8.41 -0.66 10.30
CA ASP A 72 7.02 -0.25 10.15
C ASP A 72 7.00 1.12 9.48
N LEU A 73 6.45 1.16 8.27
CA LEU A 73 6.42 2.34 7.42
C LEU A 73 4.99 2.74 7.10
N ARG A 74 4.70 4.03 7.19
CA ARG A 74 3.44 4.64 6.76
C ARG A 74 3.64 5.38 5.46
N PHE A 75 2.69 5.23 4.55
CA PHE A 75 2.70 5.81 3.21
C PHE A 75 1.45 6.64 2.98
N PHE A 76 1.61 7.87 2.53
CA PHE A 76 0.50 8.76 2.14
C PHE A 76 0.97 9.82 1.13
N ASP A 77 0.05 10.45 0.40
CA ASP A 77 0.38 11.35 -0.72
C ASP A 77 0.24 12.83 -0.42
N GLN A 78 0.08 13.19 0.84
CA GLN A 78 -0.04 14.59 1.25
C GLN A 78 1.34 15.25 1.41
N PRO A 79 1.45 16.58 1.18
CA PRO A 79 2.65 17.32 1.51
C PRO A 79 2.83 17.44 3.02
N GLY A 80 4.10 17.45 3.46
CA GLY A 80 4.43 17.58 4.88
C GLY A 80 4.64 16.24 5.58
N ARG A 81 5.07 16.32 6.85
CA ARG A 81 5.46 15.15 7.65
C ARG A 81 4.31 14.53 8.43
N VAL A 82 3.16 15.18 8.48
CA VAL A 82 2.01 14.73 9.26
C VAL A 82 0.81 14.59 8.33
N TYR A 83 0.14 13.47 8.41
CA TYR A 83 -1.12 13.24 7.71
C TYR A 83 -2.20 14.18 8.28
N LYS A 84 -2.95 14.82 7.39
CA LYS A 84 -4.05 15.74 7.73
C LYS A 84 -5.35 15.25 7.13
N PRO A 85 -6.33 14.81 7.93
CA PRO A 85 -7.61 14.31 7.43
C PRO A 85 -8.38 15.31 6.57
N GLU A 86 -8.22 16.61 6.83
CA GLU A 86 -8.87 17.69 6.10
C GLU A 86 -8.23 18.04 4.76
N HIS A 87 -7.03 17.47 4.45
CA HIS A 87 -6.33 17.82 3.23
C HIS A 87 -7.00 17.23 1.97
N ASP A 88 -7.06 18.03 0.91
CA ASP A 88 -7.75 17.67 -0.35
C ASP A 88 -7.02 16.57 -1.17
N ARG A 89 -5.70 16.44 -0.99
CA ARG A 89 -4.94 15.40 -1.69
C ARG A 89 -5.20 14.04 -1.06
N ARG A 90 -5.92 13.20 -1.82
CA ARG A 90 -6.30 11.83 -1.48
C ARG A 90 -6.29 10.97 -2.73
N ARG A 91 -5.20 11.06 -3.51
CA ARG A 91 -5.07 10.26 -4.73
C ARG A 91 -4.90 8.78 -4.44
N ILE A 92 -4.30 8.46 -3.31
CA ILE A 92 -4.20 7.08 -2.81
C ILE A 92 -4.73 6.98 -1.38
N VAL A 93 -5.15 5.77 -1.05
CA VAL A 93 -5.45 5.40 0.34
C VAL A 93 -4.13 5.13 1.07
N PRO A 94 -3.89 5.70 2.25
CA PRO A 94 -2.72 5.42 3.08
C PRO A 94 -2.57 3.93 3.38
N ARG A 95 -1.31 3.48 3.51
CA ARG A 95 -0.99 2.13 3.97
C ARG A 95 0.10 2.15 5.05
N ARG A 96 0.05 1.19 5.96
CA ARG A 96 1.06 0.95 6.98
C ARG A 96 1.62 -0.46 6.79
N LEU A 97 2.88 -0.54 6.41
CA LEU A 97 3.51 -1.78 6.03
C LEU A 97 4.64 -2.12 6.99
N ARG A 98 4.67 -3.34 7.49
CA ARG A 98 5.84 -3.92 8.12
C ARG A 98 6.71 -4.56 7.06
N VAL A 99 7.88 -4.00 6.85
CA VAL A 99 8.78 -4.39 5.77
C VAL A 99 9.99 -5.11 6.36
N PRO A 100 10.10 -6.43 6.17
CA PRO A 100 11.32 -7.15 6.51
C PRO A 100 12.41 -6.84 5.46
N ILE A 101 13.64 -6.70 5.93
CA ILE A 101 14.83 -6.54 5.10
C ILE A 101 15.83 -7.67 5.40
N LEU A 102 16.70 -7.95 4.45
CA LEU A 102 17.81 -8.87 4.67
C LEU A 102 18.80 -8.30 5.67
N SER A 103 19.47 -9.13 6.44
CA SER A 103 20.61 -8.68 7.23
C SER A 103 21.80 -8.33 6.32
N LEU A 104 22.70 -7.47 6.78
CA LEU A 104 23.92 -7.16 6.01
C LEU A 104 24.75 -8.44 5.72
N THR A 105 24.84 -9.35 6.68
CA THR A 105 25.54 -10.62 6.53
C THR A 105 24.93 -11.51 5.46
N ASP A 106 23.58 -11.58 5.41
CA ASP A 106 22.89 -12.35 4.38
C ASP A 106 23.16 -11.78 2.98
N VAL A 107 23.16 -10.44 2.87
CA VAL A 107 23.45 -9.76 1.61
C VAL A 107 24.90 -10.00 1.17
N GLU A 108 25.87 -9.89 2.07
CA GLU A 108 27.26 -10.15 1.77
C GLU A 108 27.51 -11.58 1.33
N THR A 109 26.88 -12.54 2.00
CA THR A 109 26.95 -13.96 1.64
C THR A 109 26.37 -14.23 0.24
N GLN A 110 25.24 -13.60 -0.06
CA GLN A 110 24.60 -13.74 -1.37
C GLN A 110 25.40 -13.06 -2.49
N GLU A 111 25.93 -11.87 -2.25
CA GLU A 111 26.80 -11.16 -3.22
C GLU A 111 28.08 -11.98 -3.53
N GLN A 112 28.66 -12.61 -2.51
CA GLN A 112 29.81 -13.51 -2.71
C GLN A 112 29.44 -14.75 -3.52
N ALA A 113 28.30 -15.37 -3.25
CA ALA A 113 27.82 -16.52 -4.01
C ALA A 113 27.54 -16.16 -5.48
N GLU A 114 26.97 -14.98 -5.75
CA GLU A 114 26.71 -14.48 -7.10
C GLU A 114 28.01 -14.15 -7.86
N ALA A 115 29.01 -13.64 -7.19
CA ALA A 115 30.31 -13.33 -7.81
C ALA A 115 31.04 -14.60 -8.29
N GLY A 116 30.82 -15.75 -7.63
CA GLY A 116 31.36 -17.05 -7.99
C GLY A 116 30.54 -17.81 -9.04
N ALA A 117 29.34 -17.40 -9.36
CA ALA A 117 28.43 -18.13 -10.24
C ALA A 117 28.47 -17.58 -11.66
N ALA A 118 28.74 -18.46 -12.64
CA ALA A 118 28.92 -18.07 -14.05
C ALA A 118 27.66 -17.49 -14.74
N ASN A 119 26.46 -17.61 -14.16
CA ASN A 119 25.24 -17.06 -14.75
C ASN A 119 24.06 -17.10 -13.76
N THR A 120 23.88 -16.07 -12.94
CA THR A 120 22.67 -15.92 -12.16
C THR A 120 21.77 -14.86 -12.77
N ASN A 121 20.64 -15.28 -13.33
CA ASN A 121 19.61 -14.39 -13.86
C ASN A 121 18.85 -13.61 -12.76
N VAL A 122 19.07 -13.97 -11.50
CA VAL A 122 18.44 -13.35 -10.34
C VAL A 122 19.50 -12.60 -9.54
N LYS A 123 19.62 -11.34 -9.78
CA LYS A 123 20.50 -10.47 -8.98
C LYS A 123 19.87 -10.21 -7.62
N ASP A 124 20.61 -10.46 -6.55
CA ASP A 124 20.15 -10.29 -5.17
C ASP A 124 19.56 -8.89 -4.87
N PHE A 125 20.08 -7.83 -5.49
CA PHE A 125 19.55 -6.49 -5.29
C PHE A 125 18.06 -6.39 -5.61
N ARG A 126 17.49 -7.23 -6.52
CA ARG A 126 16.04 -7.24 -6.84
C ARG A 126 15.21 -7.69 -5.65
N ARG A 127 15.72 -8.56 -4.81
CA ARG A 127 15.05 -9.03 -3.60
C ARG A 127 14.92 -7.93 -2.55
N ARG A 128 15.79 -6.92 -2.61
CA ARG A 128 15.76 -5.75 -1.74
C ARG A 128 14.77 -4.68 -2.19
N ILE A 129 14.22 -4.79 -3.42
CA ILE A 129 13.25 -3.85 -3.96
C ILE A 129 11.84 -4.34 -3.66
N ARG A 130 11.05 -3.51 -2.96
CA ARG A 130 9.65 -3.75 -2.67
C ARG A 130 8.77 -2.87 -3.55
N ARG A 131 7.69 -3.43 -4.06
CA ARG A 131 6.74 -2.77 -4.95
C ARG A 131 5.35 -2.74 -4.35
N PRO A 132 5.13 -1.99 -3.25
CA PRO A 132 3.82 -1.91 -2.65
C PRO A 132 2.85 -1.19 -3.58
N THR A 133 1.66 -1.78 -3.73
CA THR A 133 0.60 -1.26 -4.57
C THR A 133 -0.34 -0.37 -3.75
N PHE A 134 -0.74 0.76 -4.32
CA PHE A 134 -1.63 1.73 -3.68
C PHE A 134 -2.92 1.88 -4.46
N PHE A 135 -4.03 1.77 -3.75
CA PHE A 135 -5.37 1.87 -4.30
C PHE A 135 -5.83 3.32 -4.37
N PRO A 136 -6.74 3.63 -5.34
CA PRO A 136 -7.27 4.97 -5.50
C PRO A 136 -7.94 5.50 -4.24
N GLY A 137 -7.63 6.74 -3.89
CA GLY A 137 -8.36 7.54 -2.91
C GLY A 137 -9.38 8.45 -3.55
N ALA A 138 -10.03 9.30 -2.75
CA ALA A 138 -11.14 10.14 -3.21
C ALA A 138 -10.75 11.15 -4.31
N ALA A 139 -9.50 11.63 -4.32
CA ALA A 139 -8.98 12.58 -5.31
C ALA A 139 -8.17 11.91 -6.44
N TYR A 140 -8.36 10.61 -6.64
CA TYR A 140 -7.75 9.91 -7.77
C TYR A 140 -8.37 10.37 -9.09
N ASP A 141 -7.51 10.70 -10.05
CA ASP A 141 -7.94 11.15 -11.38
C ASP A 141 -8.15 9.95 -12.31
N PHE A 142 -9.39 9.81 -12.81
CA PHE A 142 -9.76 8.76 -13.75
C PHE A 142 -10.84 9.27 -14.72
N ASN A 143 -10.79 8.85 -15.95
CA ASN A 143 -11.73 9.25 -16.99
C ASN A 143 -12.36 8.04 -17.68
N GLY A 144 -13.68 8.09 -17.90
CA GLY A 144 -14.40 7.14 -18.76
C GLY A 144 -14.40 5.69 -18.28
N THR A 145 -14.08 5.45 -17.01
CA THR A 145 -13.99 4.10 -16.43
C THR A 145 -15.27 3.79 -15.65
N THR A 146 -15.77 2.57 -15.79
CA THR A 146 -16.84 2.06 -14.93
C THR A 146 -16.36 2.03 -13.48
N SER A 147 -17.05 2.71 -12.60
CA SER A 147 -16.59 2.87 -11.21
C SER A 147 -17.73 3.10 -10.24
N LEU A 148 -17.43 2.92 -8.96
CA LEU A 148 -18.31 3.18 -7.83
C LEU A 148 -17.57 4.02 -6.78
N ARG A 149 -18.17 5.14 -6.41
CA ARG A 149 -17.86 5.86 -5.16
C ARG A 149 -18.85 5.43 -4.12
N GLY A 150 -18.36 4.76 -3.08
CA GLY A 150 -19.18 4.26 -1.99
C GLY A 150 -18.61 4.64 -0.64
N ARG A 151 -19.40 4.39 0.39
CA ARG A 151 -19.04 4.63 1.78
C ARG A 151 -19.37 3.40 2.63
N VAL A 152 -18.56 3.17 3.62
CA VAL A 152 -18.74 2.08 4.59
C VAL A 152 -18.95 2.66 5.96
N THR A 153 -19.96 2.14 6.66
CA THR A 153 -20.28 2.58 8.03
C THR A 153 -20.43 1.37 8.97
N ARG A 154 -20.19 1.63 10.26
CA ARG A 154 -20.47 0.70 11.36
C ARG A 154 -21.11 1.48 12.51
N GLY A 155 -22.28 1.08 12.95
CA GLY A 155 -22.99 1.78 14.01
C GLY A 155 -23.27 3.26 13.69
N GLY A 156 -23.49 3.61 12.42
CA GLY A 156 -23.70 4.99 11.96
C GLY A 156 -22.45 5.84 11.85
N LEU A 157 -21.26 5.32 12.19
CA LEU A 157 -19.98 6.00 12.07
C LEU A 157 -19.19 5.50 10.85
N PRO A 158 -18.33 6.32 10.22
CA PRO A 158 -17.46 5.88 9.16
C PRO A 158 -16.60 4.68 9.58
N MET A 159 -16.62 3.61 8.79
CA MET A 159 -15.69 2.51 8.99
C MET A 159 -14.43 2.74 8.17
N ARG A 160 -13.38 3.13 8.87
CA ARG A 160 -12.08 3.46 8.28
C ARG A 160 -11.36 2.22 7.76
N TRP A 161 -10.59 2.38 6.71
CA TRP A 161 -9.65 1.41 6.16
C TRP A 161 -10.28 0.10 5.66
N ALA A 162 -11.54 0.13 5.25
CA ALA A 162 -12.23 -1.01 4.67
C ALA A 162 -11.46 -1.61 3.48
N ARG A 163 -11.70 -2.87 3.16
CA ARG A 163 -11.28 -3.51 1.92
C ARG A 163 -12.50 -3.86 1.10
N VAL A 164 -12.44 -3.63 -0.19
CA VAL A 164 -13.56 -3.85 -1.11
C VAL A 164 -13.11 -4.79 -2.22
N VAL A 165 -13.91 -5.81 -2.47
CA VAL A 165 -13.71 -6.76 -3.56
C VAL A 165 -14.99 -6.78 -4.38
N ALA A 166 -14.87 -6.65 -5.68
CA ALA A 166 -15.96 -6.74 -6.63
C ALA A 166 -15.83 -8.02 -7.45
N THR A 167 -16.86 -8.81 -7.50
CA THR A 167 -16.95 -10.02 -8.34
C THR A 167 -18.13 -9.91 -9.29
N LEU A 168 -18.03 -10.53 -10.47
CA LEU A 168 -19.17 -10.64 -11.37
C LEU A 168 -20.25 -11.46 -10.68
N GLU A 169 -21.51 -10.99 -10.72
CA GLU A 169 -22.64 -11.60 -10.03
C GLU A 169 -22.71 -13.12 -10.25
N GLY A 170 -22.86 -13.85 -9.15
CA GLY A 170 -22.95 -15.32 -9.17
C GLY A 170 -21.65 -16.05 -9.54
N THR A 171 -20.51 -15.36 -9.59
CA THR A 171 -19.21 -15.95 -9.94
C THR A 171 -18.12 -15.59 -8.92
N SER A 172 -16.97 -16.26 -9.00
CA SER A 172 -15.77 -15.90 -8.26
C SER A 172 -14.81 -14.98 -9.04
N VAL A 173 -15.21 -14.51 -10.23
CA VAL A 173 -14.36 -13.68 -11.08
C VAL A 173 -14.25 -12.28 -10.50
N ILE A 174 -13.06 -11.93 -10.03
CA ILE A 174 -12.79 -10.61 -9.45
C ILE A 174 -12.63 -9.60 -10.59
N VAL A 175 -13.45 -8.56 -10.56
CA VAL A 175 -13.51 -7.50 -11.56
C VAL A 175 -13.00 -6.16 -11.04
N GLY A 176 -12.77 -6.04 -9.73
CA GLY A 176 -12.21 -4.84 -9.11
C GLY A 176 -11.86 -5.03 -7.64
N ARG A 177 -11.01 -4.14 -7.15
CA ARG A 177 -10.66 -4.03 -5.73
C ARG A 177 -10.52 -2.56 -5.35
N ALA A 178 -10.81 -2.23 -4.10
CA ALA A 178 -10.57 -0.90 -3.56
C ALA A 178 -10.22 -0.98 -2.08
N HIS A 179 -9.58 0.08 -1.59
CA HIS A 179 -9.38 0.32 -0.17
C HIS A 179 -10.21 1.54 0.26
N GLY A 180 -10.82 1.47 1.43
CA GLY A 180 -11.50 2.60 2.06
C GLY A 180 -10.48 3.50 2.78
N ASP A 181 -10.79 4.79 2.82
CA ASP A 181 -9.99 5.81 3.50
C ASP A 181 -10.41 6.02 4.96
N ASP A 182 -9.89 7.07 5.58
CA ASP A 182 -10.18 7.49 6.95
C ASP A 182 -11.60 8.06 7.16
N ARG A 183 -12.36 8.29 6.08
CA ARG A 183 -13.79 8.69 6.11
C ARG A 183 -14.73 7.53 5.82
N GLY A 184 -14.17 6.32 5.64
CA GLY A 184 -14.92 5.15 5.18
C GLY A 184 -15.31 5.23 3.70
N GLU A 185 -14.77 6.19 2.94
CA GLU A 185 -15.04 6.35 1.52
C GLU A 185 -14.08 5.49 0.69
N PHE A 186 -14.56 4.95 -0.43
CA PHE A 186 -13.74 4.20 -1.37
C PHE A 186 -14.07 4.53 -2.82
N LEU A 187 -13.09 4.35 -3.69
CA LEU A 187 -13.25 4.41 -5.14
C LEU A 187 -12.91 3.04 -5.73
N LEU A 188 -13.93 2.34 -6.20
CA LEU A 188 -13.80 1.06 -6.87
C LEU A 188 -13.85 1.27 -8.37
N LEU A 189 -12.78 0.88 -9.08
CA LEU A 189 -12.74 0.85 -10.53
C LEU A 189 -12.93 -0.59 -11.02
N ILE A 190 -13.79 -0.76 -12.01
CA ILE A 190 -14.10 -2.06 -12.61
C ILE A 190 -13.22 -2.27 -13.83
N ASN A 191 -12.58 -3.42 -13.91
CA ASN A 191 -11.72 -3.77 -15.03
C ASN A 191 -12.54 -3.98 -16.31
N ALA A 192 -12.30 -3.16 -17.31
CA ALA A 192 -13.01 -3.19 -18.59
C ALA A 192 -12.85 -4.51 -19.38
N ALA A 193 -11.82 -5.31 -19.09
CA ALA A 193 -11.61 -6.58 -19.80
C ALA A 193 -12.76 -7.60 -19.62
N VAL A 194 -13.59 -7.41 -18.60
CA VAL A 194 -14.76 -8.28 -18.34
C VAL A 194 -15.95 -7.93 -19.24
N THR A 195 -15.91 -6.80 -19.94
CA THR A 195 -17.06 -6.23 -20.66
C THR A 195 -17.00 -6.43 -22.17
N THR A 196 -16.00 -7.12 -22.70
CA THR A 196 -15.81 -7.34 -24.12
C THR A 196 -16.67 -8.50 -24.62
N GLY A 197 -17.82 -8.21 -25.20
CA GLY A 197 -18.66 -9.25 -25.84
C GLY A 197 -20.05 -8.83 -26.30
N SER A 198 -20.53 -7.65 -25.95
CA SER A 198 -21.90 -7.21 -26.38
C SER A 198 -21.84 -5.87 -27.10
N ALA A 199 -22.45 -5.83 -28.27
CA ALA A 199 -22.60 -4.61 -29.07
C ALA A 199 -23.57 -3.58 -28.44
N THR A 200 -24.30 -3.97 -27.41
CA THR A 200 -25.21 -3.10 -26.65
C THR A 200 -24.75 -3.01 -25.21
N PRO A 201 -24.65 -1.81 -24.61
CA PRO A 201 -24.31 -1.65 -23.22
C PRO A 201 -25.44 -2.25 -22.36
N LYS A 202 -25.26 -3.49 -21.93
CA LYS A 202 -26.13 -4.09 -20.91
C LYS A 202 -25.65 -3.62 -19.54
N PRO A 203 -26.59 -3.39 -18.60
CA PRO A 203 -26.21 -3.20 -17.21
C PRO A 203 -25.42 -4.41 -16.73
N LEU A 204 -24.40 -4.16 -15.92
CA LEU A 204 -23.51 -5.17 -15.37
C LEU A 204 -23.77 -5.30 -13.88
N ASN A 205 -24.31 -6.44 -13.46
CA ASN A 205 -24.49 -6.73 -12.04
C ASN A 205 -23.17 -7.23 -11.43
N ILE A 206 -22.77 -6.61 -10.33
CA ILE A 206 -21.54 -6.89 -9.64
C ILE A 206 -21.82 -7.05 -8.15
N ASP A 207 -21.34 -8.13 -7.58
CA ASP A 207 -21.36 -8.35 -6.14
C ASP A 207 -20.20 -7.59 -5.50
N VAL A 208 -20.52 -6.55 -4.77
CA VAL A 208 -19.56 -5.73 -4.05
C VAL A 208 -19.53 -6.21 -2.60
N THR A 209 -18.42 -6.85 -2.23
CA THR A 209 -18.14 -7.31 -0.87
C THR A 209 -17.20 -6.34 -0.17
N VAL A 210 -17.64 -5.81 0.94
CA VAL A 210 -16.84 -4.98 1.83
C VAL A 210 -16.41 -5.80 3.03
N LEU A 211 -15.11 -5.70 3.35
CA LEU A 211 -14.50 -6.35 4.50
C LEU A 211 -13.98 -5.29 5.48
N GLY A 212 -14.13 -5.57 6.75
CA GLY A 212 -13.63 -4.70 7.81
C GLY A 212 -13.09 -5.46 9.01
N PRO A 213 -12.43 -4.77 9.93
CA PRO A 213 -11.95 -5.39 11.16
C PRO A 213 -13.11 -6.00 11.96
N ALA A 214 -12.86 -7.10 12.66
CA ALA A 214 -13.86 -7.80 13.47
C ALA A 214 -14.52 -6.88 14.51
N ALA A 215 -13.74 -5.97 15.09
CA ALA A 215 -14.21 -4.96 16.03
C ALA A 215 -13.72 -3.57 15.63
N ALA A 216 -14.44 -2.53 16.04
CA ALA A 216 -13.96 -1.17 15.89
C ALA A 216 -12.67 -0.98 16.71
N PRO A 217 -11.59 -0.44 16.11
CA PRO A 217 -10.37 -0.18 16.85
C PRO A 217 -10.61 0.84 17.95
N THR A 218 -9.99 0.63 19.11
CA THR A 218 -10.10 1.53 20.26
C THR A 218 -8.76 2.22 20.48
N PRO A 219 -8.73 3.57 20.55
CA PRO A 219 -7.48 4.28 20.80
C PRO A 219 -6.98 4.02 22.23
N SER A 220 -5.67 3.93 22.39
CA SER A 220 -5.03 3.73 23.71
C SER A 220 -5.16 4.95 24.61
N SER A 221 -5.44 6.12 24.06
CA SER A 221 -5.82 7.34 24.79
C SER A 221 -6.84 8.15 24.00
N PRO A 222 -7.70 8.96 24.67
CA PRO A 222 -8.68 9.81 23.98
C PRO A 222 -8.07 10.83 23.01
N ASP A 223 -6.84 11.25 23.26
CA ASP A 223 -6.16 12.26 22.44
C ASP A 223 -5.41 11.65 21.26
N LEU A 224 -5.21 10.34 21.23
CA LEU A 224 -4.46 9.68 20.17
C LEU A 224 -4.99 9.96 18.77
N PRO A 225 -6.30 9.94 18.50
CA PRO A 225 -6.83 10.24 17.16
C PRO A 225 -6.56 11.66 16.68
N LYS A 226 -6.38 12.62 17.61
CA LYS A 226 -6.03 14.01 17.29
C LYS A 226 -4.52 14.18 17.03
N LEU A 227 -3.71 13.47 17.81
CA LEU A 227 -2.25 13.52 17.71
C LEU A 227 -1.74 12.72 16.50
N ASP A 228 -2.39 11.63 16.20
CA ASP A 228 -2.07 10.72 15.10
C ASP A 228 -3.32 10.29 14.35
N PRO A 229 -3.74 11.00 13.31
CA PRO A 229 -4.93 10.64 12.53
C PRO A 229 -4.85 9.27 11.84
N LEU A 230 -3.66 8.67 11.72
CA LEU A 230 -3.43 7.33 11.18
C LEU A 230 -3.25 6.27 12.26
N TRP A 231 -3.64 6.55 13.52
CA TRP A 231 -3.41 5.68 14.66
C TRP A 231 -3.99 4.27 14.50
N ASP A 232 -5.11 4.13 13.81
CA ASP A 232 -5.84 2.88 13.56
C ASP A 232 -5.58 2.29 12.16
N LEU A 233 -4.64 2.88 11.41
CA LEU A 233 -4.26 2.34 10.10
C LEU A 233 -3.71 0.92 10.28
N PRO A 234 -4.34 -0.10 9.64
CA PRO A 234 -3.98 -1.48 9.86
C PRO A 234 -2.55 -1.76 9.44
N LEU A 235 -1.84 -2.51 10.26
CA LEU A 235 -0.48 -2.94 9.95
C LEU A 235 -0.56 -4.17 9.03
N GLU A 236 0.01 -4.04 7.86
CA GLU A 236 0.10 -5.09 6.85
C GLU A 236 1.54 -5.63 6.82
N ILE A 237 1.73 -6.92 7.11
CA ILE A 237 3.07 -7.52 7.20
C ILE A 237 3.46 -8.10 5.86
N LEU A 238 4.50 -7.56 5.25
CA LEU A 238 5.05 -8.07 4.00
C LEU A 238 5.79 -9.39 4.22
N ALA A 239 5.75 -10.27 3.22
CA ALA A 239 6.54 -11.48 3.20
C ALA A 239 8.05 -11.18 3.19
N ALA A 240 8.85 -12.20 3.47
CA ALA A 240 10.31 -12.12 3.37
C ALA A 240 10.76 -11.67 1.96
N PRO A 241 11.92 -11.01 1.83
CA PRO A 241 12.44 -10.58 0.54
C PRO A 241 12.53 -11.71 -0.50
N GLY A 242 12.08 -11.45 -1.72
CA GLY A 242 12.18 -12.40 -2.84
C GLY A 242 11.00 -13.36 -3.01
N VAL A 243 9.93 -13.18 -2.26
CA VAL A 243 8.67 -13.95 -2.40
C VAL A 243 7.60 -13.06 -2.98
N ASP A 244 6.77 -13.60 -3.87
CA ASP A 244 5.54 -12.93 -4.31
C ASP A 244 4.63 -12.67 -3.10
N ASP A 245 4.16 -11.45 -2.98
CA ASP A 245 3.55 -10.99 -1.76
C ASP A 245 2.17 -10.36 -2.04
N PRO A 246 1.08 -11.12 -1.78
CA PRO A 246 -0.27 -10.60 -1.95
C PRO A 246 -0.60 -9.45 -0.99
N VAL A 247 0.12 -9.32 0.13
CA VAL A 247 0.01 -8.15 1.01
C VAL A 247 0.62 -6.93 0.35
N ALA A 248 1.81 -7.07 -0.27
CA ALA A 248 2.44 -5.96 -1.00
C ALA A 248 1.52 -5.44 -2.10
N THR A 249 0.88 -6.33 -2.87
CA THR A 249 -0.08 -5.96 -3.92
C THR A 249 -1.43 -5.46 -3.37
N GLY A 250 -1.65 -5.53 -2.05
CA GLY A 250 -2.89 -5.11 -1.41
C GLY A 250 -4.11 -5.99 -1.74
N VAL A 251 -3.87 -7.18 -2.29
CA VAL A 251 -4.91 -8.14 -2.66
C VAL A 251 -5.41 -8.90 -1.42
N GLN A 252 -4.52 -9.15 -0.47
CA GLN A 252 -4.87 -9.78 0.79
C GLN A 252 -5.30 -8.71 1.80
N PRO A 253 -6.46 -8.86 2.47
CA PRO A 253 -6.81 -8.01 3.59
C PRO A 253 -5.81 -8.20 4.75
N PRO A 254 -5.67 -7.22 5.63
CA PRO A 254 -4.90 -7.38 6.85
C PRO A 254 -5.38 -8.59 7.67
N ASP A 255 -4.46 -9.50 7.97
CA ASP A 255 -4.70 -10.69 8.77
C ASP A 255 -3.73 -10.68 9.95
N GLN A 256 -4.05 -9.85 10.92
CA GLN A 256 -3.17 -9.60 12.05
C GLN A 256 -4.01 -9.45 13.33
N PRO A 257 -3.38 -9.32 14.53
CA PRO A 257 -4.01 -9.62 15.81
C PRO A 257 -5.52 -9.33 15.86
N PRO A 258 -6.32 -9.99 16.67
CA PRO A 258 -7.80 -10.07 16.55
C PRO A 258 -8.51 -8.76 16.23
N ALA A 259 -7.95 -7.62 16.67
CA ALA A 259 -8.51 -6.29 16.41
C ALA A 259 -8.32 -5.78 14.96
N GLN A 260 -7.41 -6.38 14.20
CA GLN A 260 -7.11 -6.00 12.80
C GLN A 260 -7.52 -7.09 11.80
N ASN A 261 -8.11 -8.16 12.28
CA ASN A 261 -8.59 -9.24 11.42
C ASN A 261 -9.87 -8.80 10.68
N TYR A 262 -9.84 -8.86 9.35
CA TYR A 262 -10.89 -8.40 8.46
C TYR A 262 -11.92 -9.50 8.20
N THR A 263 -12.64 -9.88 9.24
CA THR A 263 -13.68 -10.94 9.22
C THR A 263 -15.10 -10.41 9.13
N ALA A 264 -15.34 -9.15 9.50
CA ALA A 264 -16.65 -8.55 9.34
C ALA A 264 -16.89 -8.23 7.84
N THR A 265 -18.01 -8.70 7.29
CA THR A 265 -18.29 -8.58 5.87
C THR A 265 -19.74 -8.18 5.60
N VAL A 266 -19.94 -7.46 4.50
CA VAL A 266 -21.25 -7.23 3.88
C VAL A 266 -21.12 -7.32 2.38
N THR A 267 -22.05 -7.98 1.72
CA THR A 267 -22.11 -8.08 0.27
C THR A 267 -23.43 -7.53 -0.25
N ARG A 268 -23.35 -6.77 -1.35
CA ARG A 268 -24.52 -6.26 -2.05
C ARG A 268 -24.28 -6.29 -3.54
N THR A 269 -25.27 -6.78 -4.30
CA THR A 269 -25.27 -6.68 -5.77
C THR A 269 -25.60 -5.25 -6.17
N VAL A 270 -24.77 -4.68 -7.03
CA VAL A 270 -24.90 -3.32 -7.56
C VAL A 270 -24.92 -3.38 -9.08
N GLU A 271 -25.88 -2.68 -9.69
CA GLU A 271 -25.97 -2.56 -11.14
C GLU A 271 -25.10 -1.41 -11.63
N PHE A 272 -24.17 -1.71 -12.52
CA PHE A 272 -23.25 -0.74 -13.13
C PHE A 272 -23.64 -0.44 -14.57
N THR A 273 -23.55 0.82 -14.96
CA THR A 273 -23.53 1.24 -16.36
C THR A 273 -22.09 1.41 -16.83
N LEU A 274 -21.74 0.78 -17.94
CA LEU A 274 -20.39 0.85 -18.50
C LEU A 274 -19.97 2.29 -18.79
N GLY A 275 -18.73 2.62 -18.44
CA GLY A 275 -18.13 3.94 -18.64
C GLY A 275 -18.69 5.04 -17.74
N LYS A 276 -19.52 4.72 -16.76
CA LYS A 276 -20.07 5.69 -15.81
C LYS A 276 -19.54 5.46 -14.40
N CYS A 277 -19.39 6.56 -13.66
CA CYS A 277 -19.15 6.54 -12.23
C CYS A 277 -20.50 6.56 -11.49
N LEU A 278 -20.76 5.48 -10.76
CA LEU A 278 -21.90 5.40 -9.84
C LEU A 278 -21.54 6.08 -8.51
N SER A 279 -22.42 6.94 -8.02
CA SER A 279 -22.24 7.63 -6.73
C SER A 279 -23.60 7.88 -6.08
N GLY A 280 -23.59 8.21 -4.78
CA GLY A 280 -24.84 8.49 -4.05
C GLY A 280 -25.70 7.25 -3.75
N ILE A 281 -25.11 6.07 -3.80
CA ILE A 281 -25.77 4.85 -3.33
C ILE A 281 -25.77 4.81 -1.79
N GLU A 282 -26.67 3.99 -1.25
CA GLU A 282 -26.69 3.75 0.19
C GLU A 282 -25.35 3.22 0.72
N ASP A 283 -25.02 3.57 1.95
CA ASP A 283 -23.82 3.09 2.62
C ASP A 283 -23.80 1.56 2.74
N PHE A 284 -22.60 0.98 2.70
CA PHE A 284 -22.39 -0.40 3.09
C PHE A 284 -22.28 -0.47 4.60
N VAL A 285 -23.31 -1.03 5.26
CA VAL A 285 -23.39 -1.08 6.72
C VAL A 285 -22.86 -2.42 7.22
N ILE A 286 -21.77 -2.39 7.97
CA ILE A 286 -21.24 -3.57 8.69
C ILE A 286 -21.81 -3.54 10.11
N THR A 287 -22.38 -4.62 10.52
CA THR A 287 -22.96 -4.82 11.86
C THR A 287 -21.92 -5.36 12.85
#